data_018df9b76cada7a095bc4a4a6e096eae
#
_entry.id   018df9b76cada7a095bc4a4a6e096eae
#
_cell.length_a   1.000
_cell.length_b   1.000
_cell.length_c   1.000
_cell.angle_alpha   90.00
_cell.angle_beta   90.00
_cell.angle_gamma   90.00
#
_symmetry.space_group_name_H-M   'P 1'
#
loop_
_entity.id
_entity.type
_entity.pdbx_description
1 polymer ?
#
loop_
_entity_poly.entity_id
_entity_poly.type
_entity_poly.pdbx_seq_one_letter_code
_entity_poly.pdbx_strand_id
1 'polypeptide(L)'
;MQSRGQSPGRGQQVRVHGAQHVPAGGTGQRTPGSPARTADRRDQPSPRFSGNDHLPNTFARIKVVGVGGAGGNAINRMVRAGVEGIEFVGVNTDAQALMTSEASIAIRIGDKLTKGLGAGGRPEIGERAAEESADSLAEVMRDCDMIFITAGMGGGTGTGASPTIARLARQAGALTVAVVTKPFDFEGGRRRRSAEEGIAALRETVDALITIPNERLLHMVDPKTTVTEAFQIADDVLRQGIAGISGLIIKPGVINLDFADVKTIMQDAGSALMAIGYGEGTDRCVNAAREAIESPLLEMNIQGAKGVLYNITGASNLTLYETSEAAEVIRAAADDDAEIIYGTSIDEAMGDAVMITLIATGFDEIGALDVYSMRSFGREREPERESRFERTAARPSGAPPSGQGGQTGQGGRPSAGGPPVYPDDDWESESSIIRFLRER
;
A
#
# COMPACT_ATOMS: atom_id res chain seq x y z
N MET A 1 69.94 -17.27 -3.47
CA MET A 1 69.91 -18.18 -2.30
C MET A 1 68.50 -18.68 -2.26
N GLN A 2 68.18 -19.78 -2.84
CA GLN A 2 68.18 -21.15 -2.30
C GLN A 2 67.15 -21.22 -1.15
N SER A 3 66.13 -22.10 -1.06
CA SER A 3 65.90 -23.42 -1.69
C SER A 3 64.50 -23.87 -1.21
N ARG A 4 63.62 -24.43 -2.07
CA ARG A 4 63.25 -25.85 -2.12
C ARG A 4 62.69 -26.41 -0.80
N GLY A 5 61.58 -27.13 -0.74
CA GLY A 5 61.05 -28.25 -1.45
C GLY A 5 59.74 -28.71 -0.84
N GLN A 6 58.84 -29.17 -1.62
CA GLN A 6 58.51 -30.59 -1.93
C GLN A 6 57.38 -31.18 -1.05
N SER A 7 56.28 -31.51 -1.76
CA SER A 7 55.33 -32.60 -1.46
C SER A 7 56.07 -33.99 -1.48
N PRO A 8 55.48 -35.17 -1.23
CA PRO A 8 54.13 -35.67 -1.53
C PRO A 8 53.62 -36.83 -0.62
N GLY A 9 52.51 -37.46 -0.97
CA GLY A 9 52.16 -38.85 -0.65
C GLY A 9 50.66 -39.01 -0.32
N ARG A 10 49.80 -39.48 -1.18
CA ARG A 10 49.53 -40.83 -1.75
C ARG A 10 49.30 -41.93 -0.71
N GLY A 11 48.18 -42.62 -0.87
CA GLY A 11 47.93 -44.01 -0.43
C GLY A 11 46.44 -44.22 -0.20
N GLN A 12 45.68 -44.71 -1.18
CA GLN A 12 45.34 -46.11 -1.51
C GLN A 12 44.34 -46.71 -0.52
N GLN A 13 43.08 -46.93 -1.00
CA GLN A 13 42.52 -48.18 -1.53
C GLN A 13 42.64 -49.39 -0.62
N VAL A 14 41.52 -50.10 -0.43
CA VAL A 14 41.32 -51.56 -0.53
C VAL A 14 39.87 -51.83 -0.07
N ARG A 15 38.87 -52.21 -0.87
CA ARG A 15 38.53 -53.58 -1.32
C ARG A 15 38.25 -54.54 -0.14
N VAL A 16 37.29 -55.43 -0.10
CA VAL A 16 36.34 -56.11 -1.04
C VAL A 16 35.70 -57.28 -0.22
N HIS A 17 34.53 -57.76 -0.69
CA HIS A 17 33.96 -59.14 -0.57
C HIS A 17 33.36 -59.53 0.80
N GLY A 18 32.29 -60.27 0.85
CA GLY A 18 31.66 -61.25 -0.02
C GLY A 18 30.40 -61.80 0.65
N ALA A 19 29.43 -62.07 -0.09
CA ALA A 19 28.89 -63.34 -0.53
C ALA A 19 28.10 -64.18 0.47
N GLN A 20 26.82 -64.31 0.10
CA GLN A 20 26.03 -65.54 0.03
C GLN A 20 25.90 -66.45 1.25
N HIS A 21 24.62 -66.68 1.68
CA HIS A 21 24.10 -68.06 1.72
C HIS A 21 22.58 -68.08 1.86
N VAL A 22 21.92 -68.75 0.91
CA VAL A 22 20.59 -69.34 1.03
C VAL A 22 20.81 -70.82 1.43
N PRO A 23 19.96 -71.41 2.25
CA PRO A 23 19.29 -72.60 1.74
C PRO A 23 17.82 -72.69 2.06
N ALA A 24 17.22 -73.52 1.24
CA ALA A 24 15.86 -73.90 1.05
C ALA A 24 15.27 -74.83 2.10
N GLY A 25 13.91 -74.87 2.11
CA GLY A 25 13.19 -76.11 2.22
C GLY A 25 12.49 -76.39 3.55
N GLY A 26 11.16 -76.43 3.52
CA GLY A 26 10.34 -77.00 4.60
C GLY A 26 8.85 -77.00 4.24
N THR A 27 8.43 -78.07 3.59
CA THR A 27 7.03 -78.47 3.34
C THR A 27 6.29 -78.83 4.62
N GLY A 28 5.05 -78.33 4.82
CA GLY A 28 4.22 -78.72 5.96
C GLY A 28 2.75 -78.31 5.85
N GLN A 29 1.97 -79.16 5.27
CA GLN A 29 0.56 -79.53 5.49
C GLN A 29 -0.50 -78.49 5.85
N ARG A 30 -1.51 -78.43 5.00
CA ARG A 30 -2.83 -77.79 5.20
C ARG A 30 -3.66 -78.60 6.18
N THR A 31 -4.37 -77.89 7.09
CA THR A 31 -5.63 -78.32 7.71
C THR A 31 -6.69 -77.22 7.57
N PRO A 32 -7.95 -77.57 7.31
CA PRO A 32 -9.01 -76.60 7.00
C PRO A 32 -9.84 -76.27 8.23
N GLY A 33 -10.30 -75.01 8.35
CA GLY A 33 -11.49 -74.69 9.11
C GLY A 33 -11.33 -73.77 10.29
N SER A 34 -11.56 -72.45 10.06
CA SER A 34 -12.27 -71.60 11.02
C SER A 34 -12.68 -70.26 10.35
N PRO A 35 -13.84 -69.69 10.73
CA PRO A 35 -14.50 -68.63 9.96
C PRO A 35 -13.79 -67.27 10.08
N ALA A 36 -13.88 -66.52 8.98
CA ALA A 36 -13.41 -65.18 8.84
C ALA A 36 -13.96 -64.25 9.97
N ARG A 37 -13.08 -63.76 10.81
CA ARG A 37 -13.34 -62.59 11.65
C ARG A 37 -13.26 -61.37 10.73
N THR A 38 -14.35 -60.63 10.65
CA THR A 38 -14.44 -59.30 10.10
C THR A 38 -13.41 -58.41 10.81
N ALA A 39 -12.37 -58.01 10.11
CA ALA A 39 -11.37 -57.05 10.59
C ALA A 39 -12.08 -55.70 10.77
N ASP A 40 -12.13 -55.29 12.03
CA ASP A 40 -12.58 -53.95 12.46
C ASP A 40 -11.64 -52.89 11.85
N ARG A 41 -12.22 -52.03 11.01
CA ARG A 41 -11.50 -50.96 10.29
C ARG A 41 -11.09 -49.77 11.18
N ARG A 42 -10.90 -49.97 12.48
CA ARG A 42 -10.67 -48.86 13.44
C ARG A 42 -9.24 -48.59 13.84
N ASP A 43 -8.27 -49.35 13.37
CA ASP A 43 -6.86 -49.15 13.74
C ASP A 43 -5.93 -49.02 12.48
N GLN A 44 -6.27 -48.12 11.57
CA GLN A 44 -5.21 -47.58 10.72
C GLN A 44 -4.62 -46.41 11.45
N PRO A 45 -3.33 -46.43 11.81
CA PRO A 45 -2.67 -45.26 12.34
C PRO A 45 -2.72 -44.15 11.28
N SER A 46 -3.25 -43.01 11.64
CA SER A 46 -3.18 -41.79 10.84
C SER A 46 -1.72 -41.61 10.36
N PRO A 47 -1.47 -41.19 9.13
CA PRO A 47 -0.11 -40.97 8.66
C PRO A 47 0.56 -39.96 9.60
N ARG A 48 1.49 -40.43 10.42
CA ARG A 48 2.37 -39.55 11.20
C ARG A 48 3.31 -38.94 10.20
N PHE A 49 3.11 -37.67 9.86
CA PHE A 49 4.12 -36.88 9.18
C PHE A 49 5.38 -36.89 10.04
N SER A 50 6.42 -37.55 9.56
CA SER A 50 7.74 -37.52 10.17
C SER A 50 8.29 -36.12 9.98
N GLY A 51 8.59 -35.43 11.07
CA GLY A 51 8.93 -34.00 11.11
C GLY A 51 10.25 -33.62 10.47
N ASN A 52 10.53 -34.00 9.24
CA ASN A 52 11.65 -33.51 8.43
C ASN A 52 11.34 -33.51 6.90
N ASP A 53 10.11 -33.84 6.52
CA ASP A 53 9.69 -33.52 5.16
C ASP A 53 9.43 -32.01 5.13
N HIS A 54 10.21 -31.30 4.33
CA HIS A 54 9.94 -29.91 3.99
C HIS A 54 8.50 -29.85 3.51
N LEU A 55 7.60 -29.37 4.37
CA LEU A 55 6.29 -28.91 3.90
C LEU A 55 6.60 -27.98 2.74
N PRO A 56 6.04 -28.19 1.55
CA PRO A 56 6.22 -27.22 0.48
C PRO A 56 5.86 -25.87 1.07
N ASN A 57 6.65 -24.85 0.78
CA ASN A 57 6.36 -23.46 1.19
C ASN A 57 4.97 -23.14 0.67
N THR A 58 3.96 -23.40 1.50
CA THR A 58 2.53 -23.25 1.14
C THR A 58 2.08 -21.80 1.24
N PHE A 59 2.95 -20.92 1.75
CA PHE A 59 2.65 -19.49 1.84
C PHE A 59 3.19 -18.75 0.62
N ALA A 60 2.36 -17.87 0.06
CA ALA A 60 2.78 -16.98 -0.99
C ALA A 60 3.98 -16.12 -0.54
N ARG A 61 5.01 -16.03 -1.36
CA ARG A 61 6.18 -15.19 -1.10
C ARG A 61 5.87 -13.76 -1.48
N ILE A 62 5.77 -12.90 -0.48
CA ILE A 62 5.38 -11.50 -0.64
C ILE A 62 6.59 -10.61 -0.38
N LYS A 63 6.84 -9.66 -1.28
CA LYS A 63 7.84 -8.61 -1.09
C LYS A 63 7.19 -7.24 -1.10
N VAL A 64 7.72 -6.33 -0.31
CA VAL A 64 7.37 -4.91 -0.32
C VAL A 64 8.58 -4.09 -0.72
N VAL A 65 8.47 -3.38 -1.82
CA VAL A 65 9.53 -2.54 -2.37
C VAL A 65 9.19 -1.08 -2.11
N GLY A 66 9.92 -0.46 -1.20
CA GLY A 66 9.78 0.97 -0.89
C GLY A 66 10.71 1.81 -1.73
N VAL A 67 10.15 2.68 -2.57
CA VAL A 67 10.89 3.43 -3.56
C VAL A 67 10.99 4.90 -3.16
N GLY A 68 12.23 5.40 -3.07
CA GLY A 68 12.52 6.77 -2.66
C GLY A 68 12.32 7.01 -1.16
N GLY A 69 12.28 8.30 -0.75
CA GLY A 69 12.22 8.66 0.66
C GLY A 69 10.94 8.21 1.36
N ALA A 70 9.77 8.53 0.81
CA ALA A 70 8.48 8.16 1.40
C ALA A 70 8.28 6.63 1.44
N GLY A 71 8.64 5.91 0.34
CA GLY A 71 8.58 4.45 0.34
C GLY A 71 9.51 3.81 1.39
N GLY A 72 10.73 4.36 1.57
CA GLY A 72 11.64 3.93 2.63
C GLY A 72 11.09 4.17 4.04
N ASN A 73 10.44 5.31 4.27
CA ASN A 73 9.80 5.62 5.55
C ASN A 73 8.63 4.67 5.85
N ALA A 74 7.81 4.38 4.84
CA ALA A 74 6.71 3.42 4.97
C ALA A 74 7.23 2.02 5.35
N ILE A 75 8.31 1.55 4.71
CA ILE A 75 8.97 0.28 5.08
C ILE A 75 9.47 0.32 6.53
N ASN A 76 10.20 1.36 6.94
CA ASN A 76 10.70 1.45 8.31
C ASN A 76 9.56 1.37 9.33
N ARG A 77 8.39 1.96 9.02
CA ARG A 77 7.20 1.83 9.88
C ARG A 77 6.64 0.40 9.90
N MET A 78 6.57 -0.27 8.74
CA MET A 78 6.11 -1.66 8.66
C MET A 78 6.99 -2.59 9.47
N VAL A 79 8.31 -2.42 9.40
CA VAL A 79 9.29 -3.20 10.17
C VAL A 79 9.12 -2.95 11.67
N ARG A 80 9.00 -1.68 12.10
CA ARG A 80 8.78 -1.31 13.51
C ARG A 80 7.45 -1.81 14.06
N ALA A 81 6.41 -1.83 13.22
CA ALA A 81 5.10 -2.37 13.57
C ALA A 81 5.06 -3.90 13.60
N GLY A 82 6.18 -4.58 13.32
CA GLY A 82 6.27 -6.04 13.37
C GLY A 82 5.43 -6.75 12.31
N VAL A 83 5.31 -6.19 11.11
CA VAL A 83 4.62 -6.87 10.00
C VAL A 83 5.47 -8.06 9.57
N GLU A 84 4.96 -9.27 9.82
CA GLU A 84 5.66 -10.53 9.58
C GLU A 84 5.26 -11.18 8.24
N GLY A 85 6.09 -12.12 7.76
CA GLY A 85 5.80 -12.91 6.55
C GLY A 85 6.08 -12.18 5.23
N ILE A 86 6.69 -10.98 5.29
CA ILE A 86 7.02 -10.13 4.15
C ILE A 86 8.51 -9.85 4.10
N GLU A 87 9.09 -9.89 2.91
CA GLU A 87 10.46 -9.42 2.70
C GLU A 87 10.45 -7.95 2.26
N PHE A 88 11.18 -7.11 2.98
CA PHE A 88 11.24 -5.67 2.73
C PHE A 88 12.47 -5.28 1.92
N VAL A 89 12.25 -4.51 0.85
CA VAL A 89 13.29 -4.04 -0.07
C VAL A 89 13.24 -2.52 -0.16
N GLY A 90 14.28 -1.85 0.31
CA GLY A 90 14.44 -0.40 0.21
C GLY A 90 15.20 -0.02 -1.07
N VAL A 91 14.62 0.80 -1.93
CA VAL A 91 15.23 1.27 -3.19
C VAL A 91 15.33 2.78 -3.20
N ASN A 92 16.53 3.33 -3.36
CA ASN A 92 16.71 4.78 -3.42
C ASN A 92 17.93 5.18 -4.25
N THR A 93 17.92 6.40 -4.79
CA THR A 93 19.08 7.10 -5.39
C THR A 93 19.91 7.84 -4.36
N ASP A 94 19.38 8.02 -3.13
CA ASP A 94 20.05 8.72 -2.03
C ASP A 94 20.66 7.68 -1.07
N ALA A 95 22.00 7.72 -0.96
CA ALA A 95 22.75 6.83 -0.10
C ALA A 95 22.48 7.08 1.38
N GLN A 96 22.25 8.32 1.81
CA GLN A 96 21.99 8.64 3.22
C GLN A 96 20.64 8.08 3.68
N ALA A 97 19.61 8.19 2.83
CA ALA A 97 18.31 7.62 3.12
C ALA A 97 18.38 6.08 3.24
N LEU A 98 19.19 5.40 2.44
CA LEU A 98 19.38 3.96 2.54
C LEU A 98 20.14 3.53 3.80
N MET A 99 21.05 4.35 4.33
CA MET A 99 21.76 4.05 5.57
C MET A 99 20.83 4.01 6.80
N THR A 100 19.69 4.68 6.72
CA THR A 100 18.65 4.68 7.79
C THR A 100 17.51 3.71 7.52
N SER A 101 17.61 2.95 6.44
CA SER A 101 16.58 1.96 6.09
C SER A 101 16.66 0.73 7.00
N GLU A 102 15.51 0.29 7.47
CA GLU A 102 15.33 -0.95 8.25
C GLU A 102 14.90 -2.14 7.35
N ALA A 103 14.89 -1.95 6.04
CA ALA A 103 14.60 -3.01 5.07
C ALA A 103 15.68 -4.10 5.14
N SER A 104 15.27 -5.36 4.96
CA SER A 104 16.19 -6.51 4.90
C SER A 104 17.15 -6.44 3.71
N ILE A 105 16.69 -5.82 2.61
CA ILE A 105 17.47 -5.59 1.40
C ILE A 105 17.45 -4.09 1.09
N ALA A 106 18.62 -3.49 0.88
CA ALA A 106 18.75 -2.09 0.49
C ALA A 106 19.49 -1.99 -0.85
N ILE A 107 18.84 -1.40 -1.86
CA ILE A 107 19.37 -1.25 -3.20
C ILE A 107 19.55 0.23 -3.53
N ARG A 108 20.80 0.64 -3.76
CA ARG A 108 21.07 1.95 -4.32
C ARG A 108 21.02 1.87 -5.84
N ILE A 109 20.17 2.71 -6.44
CA ILE A 109 20.00 2.77 -7.90
C ILE A 109 20.67 4.01 -8.50
N GLY A 110 21.16 3.90 -9.73
CA GLY A 110 21.75 5.01 -10.49
C GLY A 110 23.06 5.49 -9.93
N ASP A 111 23.96 4.62 -9.57
CA ASP A 111 25.27 4.93 -8.97
C ASP A 111 26.11 5.86 -9.83
N LYS A 112 26.14 5.66 -11.16
CA LYS A 112 26.89 6.51 -12.10
C LYS A 112 26.18 7.82 -12.31
N LEU A 113 24.84 7.80 -12.36
CA LEU A 113 24.02 8.96 -12.67
C LEU A 113 23.90 9.94 -11.51
N THR A 114 23.63 9.45 -10.28
CA THR A 114 23.34 10.29 -9.11
C THR A 114 24.47 10.36 -8.09
N LYS A 115 25.41 9.46 -8.13
CA LYS A 115 26.53 9.33 -7.19
C LYS A 115 26.07 9.29 -5.71
N GLY A 116 24.86 8.78 -5.47
CA GLY A 116 24.26 8.71 -4.14
C GLY A 116 23.67 10.01 -3.59
N LEU A 117 23.53 11.05 -4.42
CA LEU A 117 23.01 12.37 -4.01
C LEU A 117 21.51 12.56 -4.27
N GLY A 118 20.81 11.50 -4.68
CA GLY A 118 19.38 11.58 -4.99
C GLY A 118 19.06 12.05 -6.41
N ALA A 119 17.79 12.02 -6.78
CA ALA A 119 17.30 12.42 -8.11
C ALA A 119 16.96 13.93 -8.24
N GLY A 120 17.07 14.72 -7.17
CA GLY A 120 16.84 16.17 -7.18
C GLY A 120 15.44 16.59 -7.61
N GLY A 121 14.40 15.80 -7.27
CA GLY A 121 13.01 16.08 -7.61
C GLY A 121 12.68 15.96 -9.10
N ARG A 122 13.49 15.22 -9.88
CA ARG A 122 13.32 14.98 -11.31
C ARG A 122 13.02 13.50 -11.58
N PRO A 123 11.79 13.15 -12.01
CA PRO A 123 11.41 11.76 -12.27
C PRO A 123 12.25 11.09 -13.37
N GLU A 124 12.65 11.83 -14.40
CA GLU A 124 13.46 11.29 -15.51
C GLU A 124 14.83 10.78 -15.02
N ILE A 125 15.34 11.35 -13.91
CA ILE A 125 16.57 10.86 -13.27
C ILE A 125 16.30 9.60 -12.48
N GLY A 126 15.16 9.53 -11.78
CA GLY A 126 14.70 8.33 -11.06
C GLY A 126 14.50 7.13 -11.99
N GLU A 127 13.84 7.35 -13.12
CA GLU A 127 13.62 6.34 -14.16
C GLU A 127 14.95 5.80 -14.71
N ARG A 128 15.81 6.68 -15.18
CA ARG A 128 17.14 6.28 -15.70
C ARG A 128 18.02 5.62 -14.64
N ALA A 129 17.89 6.00 -13.38
CA ALA A 129 18.59 5.36 -12.27
C ALA A 129 18.10 3.91 -12.06
N ALA A 130 16.79 3.67 -12.19
CA ALA A 130 16.24 2.32 -12.15
C ALA A 130 16.65 1.48 -13.35
N GLU A 131 16.67 2.06 -14.55
CA GLU A 131 17.17 1.40 -15.77
C GLU A 131 18.65 1.02 -15.66
N GLU A 132 19.51 1.93 -15.13
CA GLU A 132 20.92 1.64 -14.89
C GLU A 132 21.11 0.42 -13.97
N SER A 133 20.19 0.21 -13.03
CA SER A 133 20.28 -0.82 -12.00
C SER A 133 19.30 -2.00 -12.25
N ALA A 134 18.79 -2.12 -13.49
CA ALA A 134 17.72 -3.09 -13.82
C ALA A 134 18.08 -4.54 -13.50
N ASP A 135 19.32 -4.96 -13.72
CA ASP A 135 19.77 -6.32 -13.43
C ASP A 135 19.70 -6.65 -11.94
N SER A 136 20.15 -5.72 -11.07
CA SER A 136 20.10 -5.89 -9.62
C SER A 136 18.66 -5.86 -9.08
N LEU A 137 17.81 -5.02 -9.66
CA LEU A 137 16.40 -4.97 -9.35
C LEU A 137 15.69 -6.27 -9.76
N ALA A 138 15.95 -6.75 -10.99
CA ALA A 138 15.34 -7.98 -11.49
C ALA A 138 15.75 -9.21 -10.66
N GLU A 139 16.99 -9.27 -10.16
CA GLU A 139 17.44 -10.37 -9.29
C GLU A 139 16.63 -10.43 -8.00
N VAL A 140 16.39 -9.30 -7.37
CA VAL A 140 15.62 -9.21 -6.12
C VAL A 140 14.12 -9.50 -6.34
N MET A 141 13.58 -9.24 -7.55
CA MET A 141 12.17 -9.53 -7.88
C MET A 141 11.91 -11.01 -8.20
N ARG A 142 12.96 -11.84 -8.33
CA ARG A 142 12.80 -13.27 -8.62
C ARG A 142 12.17 -14.03 -7.46
N ASP A 143 11.59 -15.17 -7.81
CA ASP A 143 11.06 -16.11 -6.83
C ASP A 143 10.05 -15.51 -5.87
N CYS A 144 9.12 -14.72 -6.38
CA CYS A 144 8.13 -13.98 -5.63
C CYS A 144 6.75 -14.15 -6.28
N ASP A 145 5.73 -14.38 -5.46
CA ASP A 145 4.37 -14.57 -5.94
C ASP A 145 3.61 -13.24 -6.00
N MET A 146 3.94 -12.30 -5.09
CA MET A 146 3.35 -10.97 -5.04
C MET A 146 4.38 -9.90 -4.65
N ILE A 147 4.31 -8.75 -5.31
CA ILE A 147 5.16 -7.59 -5.03
C ILE A 147 4.28 -6.37 -4.82
N PHE A 148 4.43 -5.76 -3.64
CA PHE A 148 3.92 -4.43 -3.38
C PHE A 148 4.98 -3.39 -3.69
N ILE A 149 4.62 -2.33 -4.40
CA ILE A 149 5.46 -1.17 -4.64
C ILE A 149 4.87 0.00 -3.87
N THR A 150 5.62 0.56 -2.93
CA THR A 150 5.16 1.73 -2.17
C THR A 150 6.06 2.93 -2.39
N ALA A 151 5.45 4.07 -2.69
CA ALA A 151 6.16 5.30 -2.99
C ALA A 151 5.31 6.54 -2.72
N GLY A 152 5.96 7.67 -2.40
CA GLY A 152 5.34 8.99 -2.47
C GLY A 152 5.55 9.58 -3.84
N MET A 153 4.45 9.88 -4.55
CA MET A 153 4.49 10.43 -5.89
C MET A 153 4.76 11.95 -5.87
N GLY A 154 5.30 12.47 -6.98
CA GLY A 154 5.65 13.89 -7.12
C GLY A 154 7.11 14.21 -6.80
N GLY A 155 7.87 13.24 -6.25
CA GLY A 155 9.32 13.31 -6.08
C GLY A 155 10.09 12.86 -7.32
N GLY A 156 11.42 12.74 -7.20
CA GLY A 156 12.25 12.25 -8.30
C GLY A 156 12.34 10.72 -8.34
N THR A 157 12.84 10.13 -7.25
CA THR A 157 13.11 8.68 -7.20
C THR A 157 11.83 7.86 -7.21
N GLY A 158 10.90 8.14 -6.26
CA GLY A 158 9.64 7.38 -6.16
C GLY A 158 8.82 7.43 -7.44
N THR A 159 8.64 8.63 -8.00
CA THR A 159 7.84 8.85 -9.20
C THR A 159 8.44 8.20 -10.45
N GLY A 160 9.76 8.36 -10.64
CA GLY A 160 10.42 7.91 -11.87
C GLY A 160 10.81 6.43 -11.85
N ALA A 161 11.27 5.91 -10.70
CA ALA A 161 11.76 4.53 -10.63
C ALA A 161 10.63 3.50 -10.49
N SER A 162 9.49 3.84 -9.86
CA SER A 162 8.41 2.89 -9.59
C SER A 162 7.85 2.21 -10.84
N PRO A 163 7.59 2.90 -11.99
CA PRO A 163 7.12 2.23 -13.20
C PRO A 163 8.11 1.22 -13.76
N THR A 164 9.42 1.52 -13.72
CA THR A 164 10.46 0.60 -14.18
C THR A 164 10.54 -0.63 -13.26
N ILE A 165 10.47 -0.43 -11.94
CA ILE A 165 10.44 -1.52 -10.95
C ILE A 165 9.20 -2.39 -11.15
N ALA A 166 8.02 -1.79 -11.36
CA ALA A 166 6.77 -2.50 -11.61
C ALA A 166 6.86 -3.39 -12.86
N ARG A 167 7.42 -2.87 -13.94
CA ARG A 167 7.63 -3.64 -15.18
C ARG A 167 8.54 -4.85 -14.93
N LEU A 168 9.62 -4.69 -14.15
CA LEU A 168 10.51 -5.80 -13.80
C LEU A 168 9.79 -6.85 -12.91
N ALA A 169 8.96 -6.41 -11.96
CA ALA A 169 8.17 -7.27 -11.11
C ALA A 169 7.16 -8.13 -11.92
N ARG A 170 6.41 -7.50 -12.84
CA ARG A 170 5.51 -8.23 -13.76
C ARG A 170 6.26 -9.18 -14.68
N GLN A 171 7.42 -8.80 -15.19
CA GLN A 171 8.28 -9.68 -16.00
C GLN A 171 8.78 -10.90 -15.22
N ALA A 172 8.96 -10.77 -13.90
CA ALA A 172 9.28 -11.89 -13.02
C ALA A 172 8.08 -12.82 -12.75
N GLY A 173 6.87 -12.45 -13.20
CA GLY A 173 5.62 -13.22 -13.04
C GLY A 173 4.89 -12.99 -11.72
N ALA A 174 5.32 -12.02 -10.91
CA ALA A 174 4.69 -11.67 -9.65
C ALA A 174 3.43 -10.82 -9.87
N LEU A 175 2.37 -11.06 -9.08
CA LEU A 175 1.24 -10.13 -8.97
C LEU A 175 1.76 -8.80 -8.42
N THR A 176 1.67 -7.73 -9.21
CA THR A 176 2.28 -6.45 -8.89
C THR A 176 1.24 -5.41 -8.51
N VAL A 177 1.23 -5.02 -7.25
CA VAL A 177 0.30 -4.03 -6.70
C VAL A 177 1.07 -2.81 -6.24
N ALA A 178 0.70 -1.61 -6.73
CA ALA A 178 1.28 -0.38 -6.24
C ALA A 178 0.34 0.31 -5.24
N VAL A 179 0.89 0.75 -4.12
CA VAL A 179 0.20 1.55 -3.09
C VAL A 179 0.99 2.83 -2.91
N VAL A 180 0.47 3.94 -3.42
CA VAL A 180 1.21 5.20 -3.52
C VAL A 180 0.42 6.38 -2.98
N THR A 181 1.14 7.39 -2.46
CA THR A 181 0.51 8.62 -1.99
C THR A 181 0.64 9.76 -3.00
N LYS A 182 -0.42 10.58 -3.13
CA LYS A 182 -0.38 11.88 -3.80
C LYS A 182 0.07 12.95 -2.82
N PRO A 183 0.87 13.94 -3.26
CA PRO A 183 1.38 14.99 -2.38
C PRO A 183 0.24 15.87 -1.83
N PHE A 184 0.48 16.49 -0.69
CA PHE A 184 -0.34 17.57 -0.15
C PHE A 184 -0.34 18.79 -1.07
N ASP A 185 -1.40 19.60 -1.03
CA ASP A 185 -1.53 20.82 -1.84
C ASP A 185 -0.45 21.86 -1.52
N PHE A 186 -0.02 21.95 -0.25
CA PHE A 186 1.05 22.86 0.16
C PHE A 186 2.44 22.51 -0.41
N GLU A 187 2.63 21.25 -0.89
CA GLU A 187 3.88 20.86 -1.56
C GLU A 187 4.03 21.45 -2.96
N GLY A 188 2.95 22.02 -3.51
CA GLY A 188 2.95 22.86 -4.69
C GLY A 188 2.58 22.15 -5.99
N GLY A 189 2.06 22.93 -6.95
CA GLY A 189 1.48 22.45 -8.20
C GLY A 189 2.46 21.71 -9.13
N ARG A 190 3.78 22.00 -9.05
CA ARG A 190 4.79 21.23 -9.81
C ARG A 190 4.84 19.78 -9.32
N ARG A 191 4.81 19.58 -8.00
CA ARG A 191 4.90 18.26 -7.40
C ARG A 191 3.63 17.46 -7.67
N ARG A 192 2.46 18.12 -7.64
CA ARG A 192 1.19 17.50 -8.03
C ARG A 192 1.21 17.01 -9.47
N ARG A 193 1.60 17.85 -10.45
CA ARG A 193 1.67 17.44 -11.88
C ARG A 193 2.62 16.26 -12.07
N SER A 194 3.80 16.33 -11.47
CA SER A 194 4.75 15.21 -11.52
C SER A 194 4.17 13.92 -10.92
N ALA A 195 3.36 14.02 -9.87
CA ALA A 195 2.66 12.87 -9.28
C ALA A 195 1.61 12.29 -10.24
N GLU A 196 0.80 13.13 -10.88
CA GLU A 196 -0.23 12.72 -11.84
C GLU A 196 0.38 12.00 -13.05
N GLU A 197 1.46 12.55 -13.62
CA GLU A 197 2.22 11.93 -14.72
C GLU A 197 2.81 10.58 -14.31
N GLY A 198 3.40 10.50 -13.12
CA GLY A 198 3.99 9.26 -12.59
C GLY A 198 2.94 8.20 -12.26
N ILE A 199 1.77 8.58 -11.73
CA ILE A 199 0.64 7.70 -11.46
C ILE A 199 0.09 7.13 -12.77
N ALA A 200 -0.05 7.94 -13.82
CA ALA A 200 -0.48 7.48 -15.12
C ALA A 200 0.48 6.44 -15.70
N ALA A 201 1.79 6.71 -15.65
CA ALA A 201 2.81 5.76 -16.11
C ALA A 201 2.84 4.46 -15.27
N LEU A 202 2.63 4.57 -13.95
CA LEU A 202 2.62 3.41 -13.05
C LEU A 202 1.40 2.53 -13.28
N ARG A 203 0.24 3.11 -13.55
CA ARG A 203 -1.01 2.39 -13.86
C ARG A 203 -0.86 1.42 -15.03
N GLU A 204 -0.11 1.80 -16.06
CA GLU A 204 0.13 0.94 -17.23
C GLU A 204 1.07 -0.24 -16.94
N THR A 205 1.79 -0.21 -15.81
CA THR A 205 2.84 -1.17 -15.49
C THR A 205 2.52 -2.10 -14.33
N VAL A 206 1.45 -1.87 -13.59
CA VAL A 206 1.01 -2.71 -12.45
C VAL A 206 -0.27 -3.46 -12.77
N ASP A 207 -0.60 -4.47 -11.96
CA ASP A 207 -1.89 -5.18 -12.02
C ASP A 207 -2.98 -4.37 -11.31
N ALA A 208 -2.67 -3.82 -10.13
CA ALA A 208 -3.57 -2.94 -9.40
C ALA A 208 -2.81 -1.72 -8.85
N LEU A 209 -3.43 -0.56 -8.94
CA LEU A 209 -2.89 0.71 -8.44
C LEU A 209 -3.83 1.34 -7.42
N ILE A 210 -3.39 1.40 -6.18
CA ILE A 210 -4.06 2.08 -5.08
C ILE A 210 -3.40 3.44 -4.87
N THR A 211 -4.19 4.51 -4.99
CA THR A 211 -3.73 5.89 -4.76
C THR A 211 -4.36 6.47 -3.52
N ILE A 212 -3.54 7.06 -2.65
CA ILE A 212 -3.98 7.69 -1.39
C ILE A 212 -3.69 9.19 -1.49
N PRO A 213 -4.74 10.03 -1.61
CA PRO A 213 -4.54 11.48 -1.64
C PRO A 213 -4.25 12.01 -0.23
N ASN A 214 -3.00 12.48 0.01
CA ASN A 214 -2.64 13.03 1.32
C ASN A 214 -3.54 14.20 1.75
N GLU A 215 -4.06 14.98 0.80
CA GLU A 215 -4.97 16.09 1.09
C GLU A 215 -6.25 15.64 1.81
N ARG A 216 -6.71 14.41 1.53
CA ARG A 216 -7.87 13.84 2.22
C ARG A 216 -7.60 13.53 3.69
N LEU A 217 -6.36 13.25 4.04
CA LEU A 217 -5.96 13.00 5.44
C LEU A 217 -6.11 14.26 6.29
N LEU A 218 -5.99 15.47 5.71
CA LEU A 218 -6.19 16.72 6.43
C LEU A 218 -7.62 16.89 6.95
N HIS A 219 -8.60 16.24 6.30
CA HIS A 219 -9.99 16.27 6.78
C HIS A 219 -10.26 15.31 7.94
N MET A 220 -9.30 14.46 8.26
CA MET A 220 -9.41 13.43 9.30
C MET A 220 -8.61 13.78 10.56
N VAL A 221 -7.70 14.75 10.47
CA VAL A 221 -6.76 15.10 11.55
C VAL A 221 -7.17 16.40 12.25
N ASP A 222 -6.75 16.54 13.52
CA ASP A 222 -6.92 17.76 14.29
C ASP A 222 -6.17 18.95 13.61
N PRO A 223 -6.73 20.15 13.55
CA PRO A 223 -6.04 21.35 13.05
C PRO A 223 -4.71 21.68 13.74
N LYS A 224 -4.45 21.09 14.91
CA LYS A 224 -3.17 21.21 15.64
C LYS A 224 -2.11 20.19 15.22
N THR A 225 -2.46 19.24 14.35
CA THR A 225 -1.54 18.22 13.87
C THR A 225 -0.34 18.86 13.17
N THR A 226 0.86 18.49 13.59
CA THR A 226 2.09 19.01 13.00
C THR A 226 2.33 18.43 11.60
N VAL A 227 3.13 19.13 10.79
CA VAL A 227 3.52 18.64 9.46
C VAL A 227 4.18 17.26 9.53
N THR A 228 5.01 17.03 10.56
CA THR A 228 5.67 15.74 10.77
C THR A 228 4.65 14.64 11.05
N GLU A 229 3.67 14.89 11.90
CA GLU A 229 2.58 13.96 12.20
C GLU A 229 1.73 13.68 10.96
N ALA A 230 1.41 14.70 10.15
CA ALA A 230 0.65 14.51 8.90
C ALA A 230 1.35 13.55 7.93
N PHE A 231 2.67 13.67 7.74
CA PHE A 231 3.44 12.70 6.95
C PHE A 231 3.49 11.33 7.61
N GLN A 232 3.55 11.29 8.93
CA GLN A 232 3.51 10.03 9.66
C GLN A 232 2.19 9.28 9.45
N ILE A 233 1.08 9.98 9.43
CA ILE A 233 -0.24 9.41 9.15
C ILE A 233 -0.30 8.89 7.71
N ALA A 234 0.23 9.63 6.73
CA ALA A 234 0.31 9.16 5.35
C ALA A 234 1.12 7.86 5.21
N ASP A 235 2.28 7.79 5.88
CA ASP A 235 3.10 6.57 5.90
C ASP A 235 2.35 5.41 6.59
N ASP A 236 1.55 5.70 7.62
CA ASP A 236 0.79 4.68 8.36
C ASP A 236 -0.39 4.14 7.55
N VAL A 237 -1.07 4.98 6.76
CA VAL A 237 -2.10 4.53 5.83
C VAL A 237 -1.51 3.58 4.77
N LEU A 238 -0.31 3.89 4.24
CA LEU A 238 0.42 2.97 3.36
C LEU A 238 0.71 1.63 4.06
N ARG A 239 1.17 1.68 5.30
CA ARG A 239 1.41 0.48 6.12
C ARG A 239 0.15 -0.35 6.28
N GLN A 240 -0.96 0.27 6.66
CA GLN A 240 -2.24 -0.43 6.88
C GLN A 240 -2.78 -1.05 5.59
N GLY A 241 -2.68 -0.33 4.47
CA GLY A 241 -3.09 -0.87 3.18
C GLY A 241 -2.35 -2.15 2.82
N ILE A 242 -1.03 -2.12 2.94
CA ILE A 242 -0.20 -3.29 2.65
C ILE A 242 -0.42 -4.40 3.68
N ALA A 243 -0.46 -4.06 4.98
CA ALA A 243 -0.70 -5.02 6.05
C ALA A 243 -2.09 -5.67 5.97
N GLY A 244 -3.11 -4.91 5.56
CA GLY A 244 -4.48 -5.40 5.36
C GLY A 244 -4.56 -6.48 4.29
N ILE A 245 -3.91 -6.25 3.14
CA ILE A 245 -3.89 -7.22 2.03
C ILE A 245 -3.00 -8.42 2.35
N SER A 246 -1.78 -8.16 2.80
CA SER A 246 -0.83 -9.23 3.12
C SER A 246 -1.29 -10.09 4.29
N GLY A 247 -1.96 -9.47 5.28
CA GLY A 247 -2.53 -10.17 6.42
C GLY A 247 -3.56 -11.22 6.04
N LEU A 248 -4.36 -10.95 5.00
CA LEU A 248 -5.32 -11.91 4.45
C LEU A 248 -4.66 -13.18 3.92
N ILE A 249 -3.46 -13.03 3.35
CA ILE A 249 -2.72 -14.12 2.70
C ILE A 249 -1.87 -14.89 3.72
N ILE A 250 -1.28 -14.16 4.69
CA ILE A 250 -0.24 -14.71 5.58
C ILE A 250 -0.82 -15.21 6.90
N LYS A 251 -1.76 -14.44 7.49
CA LYS A 251 -2.29 -14.76 8.82
C LYS A 251 -3.43 -15.76 8.70
N PRO A 252 -3.38 -16.89 9.43
CA PRO A 252 -4.53 -17.78 9.50
C PRO A 252 -5.69 -17.08 10.19
N GLY A 253 -6.80 -16.90 9.49
CA GLY A 253 -8.05 -16.39 10.01
C GLY A 253 -9.07 -17.50 10.27
N VAL A 254 -10.24 -17.15 10.78
CA VAL A 254 -11.39 -18.09 10.87
C VAL A 254 -11.92 -18.39 9.47
N ILE A 255 -11.89 -17.39 8.58
CA ILE A 255 -12.16 -17.52 7.16
C ILE A 255 -10.90 -17.09 6.44
N ASN A 256 -10.18 -18.07 5.87
CA ASN A 256 -8.96 -17.82 5.13
C ASN A 256 -9.28 -17.59 3.67
N LEU A 257 -8.65 -16.55 3.13
CA LEU A 257 -8.53 -16.32 1.69
C LEU A 257 -7.25 -16.96 1.19
N ASP A 258 -7.30 -17.63 0.06
CA ASP A 258 -6.09 -18.08 -0.59
C ASP A 258 -5.51 -16.98 -1.50
N PHE A 259 -4.26 -17.17 -1.91
CA PHE A 259 -3.59 -16.22 -2.80
C PHE A 259 -4.27 -16.13 -4.17
N ALA A 260 -4.92 -17.22 -4.62
CA ALA A 260 -5.61 -17.25 -5.90
C ALA A 260 -6.84 -16.33 -5.91
N ASP A 261 -7.58 -16.25 -4.80
CA ASP A 261 -8.72 -15.35 -4.63
C ASP A 261 -8.28 -13.87 -4.74
N VAL A 262 -7.21 -13.50 -4.01
CA VAL A 262 -6.64 -12.15 -4.08
C VAL A 262 -6.14 -11.84 -5.48
N LYS A 263 -5.51 -12.81 -6.14
CA LYS A 263 -5.01 -12.67 -7.51
C LYS A 263 -6.15 -12.42 -8.50
N THR A 264 -7.27 -13.12 -8.37
CA THR A 264 -8.43 -12.97 -9.27
C THR A 264 -8.98 -11.54 -9.25
N ILE A 265 -9.08 -10.92 -8.07
CA ILE A 265 -9.60 -9.55 -7.92
C ILE A 265 -8.57 -8.49 -8.33
N MET A 266 -7.27 -8.75 -8.11
CA MET A 266 -6.21 -7.74 -8.27
C MET A 266 -5.52 -7.80 -9.63
N GLN A 267 -5.53 -8.93 -10.33
CA GLN A 267 -4.81 -9.08 -11.61
C GLN A 267 -5.48 -8.24 -12.69
N ASP A 268 -4.67 -7.40 -13.37
CA ASP A 268 -5.12 -6.49 -14.43
C ASP A 268 -6.32 -5.60 -14.05
N ALA A 269 -6.49 -5.34 -12.74
CA ALA A 269 -7.60 -4.56 -12.20
C ALA A 269 -7.48 -3.05 -12.46
N GLY A 270 -6.29 -2.57 -12.81
CA GLY A 270 -6.05 -1.15 -13.08
C GLY A 270 -6.14 -0.29 -11.81
N SER A 271 -7.05 0.67 -11.76
CA SER A 271 -7.24 1.50 -10.57
C SER A 271 -8.02 0.75 -9.49
N ALA A 272 -7.51 0.76 -8.27
CA ALA A 272 -8.15 0.21 -7.10
C ALA A 272 -8.33 1.31 -6.02
N LEU A 273 -9.41 1.22 -5.27
CA LEU A 273 -9.68 2.07 -4.11
C LEU A 273 -9.46 1.26 -2.84
N MET A 274 -8.95 1.92 -1.81
CA MET A 274 -8.79 1.32 -0.49
C MET A 274 -9.46 2.21 0.55
N ALA A 275 -10.16 1.57 1.47
CA ALA A 275 -10.77 2.22 2.62
C ALA A 275 -10.52 1.41 3.89
N ILE A 276 -10.52 2.13 5.00
CA ILE A 276 -10.43 1.54 6.33
C ILE A 276 -11.55 2.14 7.15
N GLY A 277 -12.29 1.29 7.85
CA GLY A 277 -13.31 1.70 8.80
C GLY A 277 -13.06 1.06 10.15
N TYR A 278 -13.41 1.78 11.21
CA TYR A 278 -13.24 1.38 12.58
C TYR A 278 -14.58 1.44 13.32
N GLY A 279 -14.86 0.49 14.18
CA GLY A 279 -16.11 0.46 14.92
C GLY A 279 -15.93 -0.11 16.32
N GLU A 280 -16.63 0.49 17.26
CA GLU A 280 -16.70 0.07 18.66
C GLU A 280 -18.14 -0.06 19.12
N GLY A 281 -18.36 -0.77 20.22
CA GLY A 281 -19.65 -0.89 20.87
C GLY A 281 -20.58 -1.92 20.25
N THR A 282 -21.89 -1.69 20.32
CA THR A 282 -22.91 -2.71 20.04
C THR A 282 -22.96 -3.13 18.58
N ASP A 283 -22.87 -2.19 17.64
CA ASP A 283 -22.94 -2.45 16.19
C ASP A 283 -21.58 -2.24 15.52
N ARG A 284 -20.50 -2.62 16.20
CA ARG A 284 -19.12 -2.33 15.83
C ARG A 284 -18.76 -2.72 14.39
N CYS A 285 -19.22 -3.88 13.92
CA CYS A 285 -18.95 -4.34 12.56
C CYS A 285 -19.72 -3.54 11.50
N VAL A 286 -20.98 -3.21 11.77
CA VAL A 286 -21.80 -2.35 10.90
C VAL A 286 -21.25 -0.93 10.84
N ASN A 287 -20.83 -0.39 11.97
CA ASN A 287 -20.22 0.93 12.04
C ASN A 287 -18.90 0.98 11.29
N ALA A 288 -18.04 -0.03 11.47
CA ALA A 288 -16.79 -0.16 10.72
C ALA A 288 -17.03 -0.29 9.21
N ALA A 289 -18.03 -1.08 8.79
CA ALA A 289 -18.37 -1.23 7.38
C ALA A 289 -18.86 0.09 6.76
N ARG A 290 -19.73 0.82 7.48
CA ARG A 290 -20.24 2.12 7.04
C ARG A 290 -19.11 3.16 6.97
N GLU A 291 -18.27 3.24 8.00
CA GLU A 291 -17.13 4.15 8.00
C GLU A 291 -16.13 3.83 6.87
N ALA A 292 -15.91 2.56 6.54
CA ALA A 292 -15.09 2.18 5.39
C ALA A 292 -15.70 2.65 4.07
N ILE A 293 -17.00 2.46 3.84
CA ILE A 293 -17.68 2.85 2.60
C ILE A 293 -17.74 4.38 2.45
N GLU A 294 -17.93 5.10 3.54
CA GLU A 294 -18.03 6.56 3.59
C GLU A 294 -16.65 7.23 3.81
N SER A 295 -15.57 6.45 3.84
CA SER A 295 -14.23 6.93 4.13
C SER A 295 -13.81 8.10 3.23
N PRO A 296 -13.33 9.20 3.80
CA PRO A 296 -12.81 10.32 3.00
C PRO A 296 -11.57 9.95 2.20
N LEU A 297 -10.90 8.84 2.49
CA LEU A 297 -9.77 8.32 1.71
C LEU A 297 -10.19 7.85 0.32
N LEU A 298 -11.45 7.51 0.13
CA LEU A 298 -11.98 7.13 -1.17
C LEU A 298 -12.09 8.38 -2.06
N GLU A 299 -11.42 8.37 -3.21
CA GLU A 299 -11.57 9.43 -4.22
C GLU A 299 -12.96 9.36 -4.90
N MET A 300 -13.56 8.18 -4.91
CA MET A 300 -14.85 7.86 -5.54
C MET A 300 -15.66 6.96 -4.62
N ASN A 301 -16.96 6.85 -4.87
CA ASN A 301 -17.80 5.85 -4.23
C ASN A 301 -17.43 4.44 -4.73
N ILE A 302 -17.60 3.41 -3.91
CA ILE A 302 -17.39 2.00 -4.28
C ILE A 302 -18.48 1.46 -5.23
N GLN A 303 -19.53 2.25 -5.48
CA GLN A 303 -20.57 1.93 -6.47
C GLN A 303 -19.94 1.72 -7.86
N GLY A 304 -20.28 0.60 -8.49
CA GLY A 304 -19.70 0.22 -9.80
C GLY A 304 -18.36 -0.51 -9.71
N ALA A 305 -17.88 -0.85 -8.51
CA ALA A 305 -16.78 -1.78 -8.35
C ALA A 305 -17.22 -3.20 -8.74
N LYS A 306 -16.46 -3.84 -9.64
CA LYS A 306 -16.72 -5.22 -10.09
C LYS A 306 -16.06 -6.26 -9.21
N GLY A 307 -15.03 -5.90 -8.45
CA GLY A 307 -14.35 -6.72 -7.47
C GLY A 307 -14.27 -6.00 -6.13
N VAL A 308 -14.65 -6.66 -5.05
CA VAL A 308 -14.54 -6.13 -3.69
C VAL A 308 -13.87 -7.17 -2.80
N LEU A 309 -12.75 -6.79 -2.23
CA LEU A 309 -12.04 -7.58 -1.23
C LEU A 309 -12.10 -6.85 0.11
N TYR A 310 -12.56 -7.48 1.17
CA TYR A 310 -12.50 -6.86 2.49
C TYR A 310 -12.07 -7.84 3.57
N ASN A 311 -11.40 -7.29 4.59
CA ASN A 311 -10.96 -8.01 5.77
C ASN A 311 -11.58 -7.41 7.01
N ILE A 312 -12.15 -8.26 7.86
CA ILE A 312 -12.64 -7.88 9.18
C ILE A 312 -11.62 -8.32 10.22
N THR A 313 -10.99 -7.36 10.89
CA THR A 313 -10.03 -7.61 11.97
C THR A 313 -10.69 -7.30 13.31
N GLY A 314 -10.70 -8.26 14.22
CA GLY A 314 -11.24 -8.12 15.57
C GLY A 314 -10.62 -9.13 16.51
N ALA A 315 -10.96 -9.06 17.81
CA ALA A 315 -10.55 -10.06 18.78
C ALA A 315 -11.33 -11.38 18.60
N SER A 316 -10.98 -12.40 19.36
CA SER A 316 -11.65 -13.72 19.34
C SER A 316 -13.13 -13.70 19.72
N ASN A 317 -13.65 -12.57 20.23
CA ASN A 317 -15.04 -12.34 20.54
C ASN A 317 -15.90 -11.93 19.31
N LEU A 318 -15.32 -11.87 18.12
CA LEU A 318 -16.01 -11.54 16.87
C LEU A 318 -17.03 -12.65 16.52
N THR A 319 -18.29 -12.28 16.34
CA THR A 319 -19.37 -13.25 16.08
C THR A 319 -19.70 -13.36 14.58
N LEU A 320 -20.22 -14.52 14.16
CA LEU A 320 -20.68 -14.72 12.79
C LEU A 320 -21.84 -13.78 12.43
N TYR A 321 -22.68 -13.43 13.40
CA TYR A 321 -23.81 -12.51 13.17
C TYR A 321 -23.31 -11.10 12.82
N GLU A 322 -22.39 -10.56 13.60
CA GLU A 322 -21.77 -9.26 13.35
C GLU A 322 -21.06 -9.21 11.98
N THR A 323 -20.34 -10.28 11.61
CA THR A 323 -19.68 -10.35 10.29
C THR A 323 -20.68 -10.40 9.15
N SER A 324 -21.83 -11.08 9.33
CA SER A 324 -22.88 -11.14 8.33
C SER A 324 -23.56 -9.79 8.12
N GLU A 325 -23.84 -9.05 9.19
CA GLU A 325 -24.42 -7.69 9.10
C GLU A 325 -23.47 -6.71 8.36
N ALA A 326 -22.17 -6.76 8.65
CA ALA A 326 -21.19 -5.96 7.93
C ALA A 326 -21.13 -6.34 6.43
N ALA A 327 -21.20 -7.64 6.12
CA ALA A 327 -21.21 -8.11 4.74
C ALA A 327 -22.43 -7.61 3.96
N GLU A 328 -23.62 -7.53 4.58
CA GLU A 328 -24.82 -6.97 3.96
C GLU A 328 -24.66 -5.49 3.65
N VAL A 329 -24.06 -4.71 4.53
CA VAL A 329 -23.79 -3.28 4.34
C VAL A 329 -22.84 -3.08 3.16
N ILE A 330 -21.75 -3.85 3.07
CA ILE A 330 -20.76 -3.74 1.99
C ILE A 330 -21.39 -4.17 0.66
N ARG A 331 -22.14 -5.28 0.65
CA ARG A 331 -22.83 -5.77 -0.57
C ARG A 331 -23.84 -4.78 -1.10
N ALA A 332 -24.58 -4.10 -0.24
CA ALA A 332 -25.56 -3.09 -0.63
C ALA A 332 -24.90 -1.83 -1.26
N ALA A 333 -23.61 -1.62 -1.03
CA ALA A 333 -22.85 -0.48 -1.55
C ALA A 333 -22.05 -0.81 -2.83
N ALA A 334 -21.81 -2.08 -3.13
CA ALA A 334 -21.13 -2.55 -4.33
C ALA A 334 -22.10 -2.69 -5.53
N ASP A 335 -21.57 -3.03 -6.71
CA ASP A 335 -22.38 -3.41 -7.86
C ASP A 335 -23.13 -4.73 -7.61
N ASP A 336 -24.33 -4.89 -8.19
CA ASP A 336 -25.13 -6.11 -8.02
C ASP A 336 -24.42 -7.38 -8.54
N ASP A 337 -23.57 -7.23 -9.56
CA ASP A 337 -22.78 -8.30 -10.18
C ASP A 337 -21.33 -8.35 -9.65
N ALA A 338 -21.01 -7.60 -8.58
CA ALA A 338 -19.65 -7.56 -8.03
C ALA A 338 -19.22 -8.92 -7.45
N GLU A 339 -18.01 -9.33 -7.76
CA GLU A 339 -17.33 -10.44 -7.07
C GLU A 339 -16.84 -9.97 -5.70
N ILE A 340 -17.45 -10.50 -4.64
CA ILE A 340 -17.15 -10.10 -3.25
C ILE A 340 -16.44 -11.22 -2.54
N ILE A 341 -15.21 -10.96 -2.12
CA ILE A 341 -14.36 -11.88 -1.36
C ILE A 341 -14.07 -11.26 0.00
N TYR A 342 -14.19 -12.05 1.08
CA TYR A 342 -13.92 -11.55 2.41
C TYR A 342 -13.13 -12.53 3.26
N GLY A 343 -12.36 -11.99 4.19
CA GLY A 343 -11.63 -12.73 5.21
C GLY A 343 -11.83 -12.16 6.59
N THR A 344 -11.41 -12.94 7.58
CA THR A 344 -11.42 -12.51 8.98
C THR A 344 -10.04 -12.73 9.58
N SER A 345 -9.50 -11.72 10.26
CA SER A 345 -8.23 -11.79 10.99
C SER A 345 -8.47 -11.62 12.48
N ILE A 346 -7.83 -12.44 13.28
CA ILE A 346 -7.91 -12.33 14.75
C ILE A 346 -6.70 -11.53 15.25
N ASP A 347 -6.99 -10.44 15.94
CA ASP A 347 -6.00 -9.62 16.66
C ASP A 347 -6.55 -9.27 18.04
N GLU A 348 -6.03 -9.94 19.06
CA GLU A 348 -6.48 -9.74 20.45
C GLU A 348 -6.24 -8.32 20.98
N ALA A 349 -5.33 -7.57 20.35
CA ALA A 349 -5.11 -6.18 20.71
C ALA A 349 -6.26 -5.26 20.32
N MET A 350 -7.20 -5.70 19.46
CA MET A 350 -8.41 -4.96 19.12
C MET A 350 -9.40 -4.87 20.28
N GLY A 351 -9.39 -5.82 21.22
CA GLY A 351 -10.34 -5.83 22.34
C GLY A 351 -11.80 -5.89 21.85
N ASP A 352 -12.59 -4.87 22.19
CA ASP A 352 -13.99 -4.77 21.74
C ASP A 352 -14.16 -4.01 20.42
N ALA A 353 -13.08 -3.54 19.82
CA ALA A 353 -13.12 -2.84 18.56
C ALA A 353 -13.02 -3.79 17.35
N VAL A 354 -13.48 -3.30 16.20
CA VAL A 354 -13.36 -3.97 14.91
C VAL A 354 -12.82 -3.00 13.87
N MET A 355 -11.93 -3.47 13.02
CA MET A 355 -11.43 -2.73 11.88
C MET A 355 -11.79 -3.48 10.59
N ILE A 356 -12.32 -2.77 9.61
CA ILE A 356 -12.58 -3.30 8.27
C ILE A 356 -11.66 -2.60 7.28
N THR A 357 -10.83 -3.39 6.61
CA THR A 357 -10.06 -2.92 5.44
C THR A 357 -10.78 -3.39 4.19
N LEU A 358 -11.16 -2.45 3.32
CA LEU A 358 -11.90 -2.70 2.10
C LEU A 358 -11.08 -2.26 0.89
N ILE A 359 -11.06 -3.08 -0.15
CA ILE A 359 -10.44 -2.80 -1.44
C ILE A 359 -11.47 -3.04 -2.52
N ALA A 360 -11.65 -2.05 -3.37
CA ALA A 360 -12.60 -2.10 -4.47
C ALA A 360 -11.85 -1.91 -5.80
N THR A 361 -12.15 -2.73 -6.79
CA THR A 361 -11.46 -2.80 -8.07
C THR A 361 -12.45 -2.89 -9.24
N GLY A 362 -11.93 -2.78 -10.47
CA GLY A 362 -12.72 -3.02 -11.68
C GLY A 362 -13.71 -1.91 -12.00
N PHE A 363 -13.38 -0.66 -11.67
CA PHE A 363 -14.20 0.51 -12.05
C PHE A 363 -14.14 0.73 -13.55
N ASP A 364 -15.28 0.99 -14.19
CA ASP A 364 -15.32 1.35 -15.59
C ASP A 364 -14.57 2.69 -15.82
N GLU A 365 -13.76 2.75 -16.88
CA GLU A 365 -12.92 3.93 -17.20
C GLU A 365 -13.73 5.24 -17.35
N ILE A 366 -15.02 5.15 -17.65
CA ILE A 366 -15.92 6.30 -17.83
C ILE A 366 -16.15 7.02 -16.49
N GLY A 367 -16.26 6.30 -15.38
CA GLY A 367 -16.41 6.90 -14.04
C GLY A 367 -15.13 7.59 -13.54
N ALA A 368 -13.96 7.09 -13.91
CA ALA A 368 -12.68 7.66 -13.52
C ALA A 368 -12.35 8.97 -14.28
N LEU A 369 -12.81 9.13 -15.53
CA LEU A 369 -12.58 10.32 -16.35
C LEU A 369 -13.54 11.47 -16.05
N ASP A 370 -14.79 11.18 -15.67
CA ASP A 370 -15.80 12.23 -15.41
C ASP A 370 -15.50 13.03 -14.12
N VAL A 371 -14.92 12.42 -13.11
CA VAL A 371 -14.55 13.14 -11.88
C VAL A 371 -13.38 14.09 -12.10
N TYR A 372 -12.46 13.75 -13.02
CA TYR A 372 -11.35 14.64 -13.40
C TYR A 372 -11.80 15.81 -14.31
N SER A 373 -12.76 15.59 -15.18
CA SER A 373 -13.26 16.62 -16.10
C SER A 373 -14.22 17.61 -15.45
N MET A 374 -15.08 17.20 -14.52
CA MET A 374 -16.03 18.10 -13.86
C MET A 374 -15.40 19.13 -12.92
N ARG A 375 -14.24 18.82 -12.31
CA ARG A 375 -13.54 19.79 -11.45
C ARG A 375 -12.73 20.85 -12.22
N SER A 376 -12.38 20.60 -13.47
CA SER A 376 -11.72 21.60 -14.33
C SER A 376 -12.69 22.64 -14.93
N PHE A 377 -14.00 22.34 -14.99
CA PHE A 377 -15.02 23.25 -15.50
C PHE A 377 -15.67 24.14 -14.44
N GLY A 378 -15.46 23.91 -13.15
CA GLY A 378 -16.07 24.66 -12.06
C GLY A 378 -15.40 25.99 -11.68
N ARG A 379 -14.31 26.40 -12.35
CA ARG A 379 -13.82 27.78 -12.27
C ARG A 379 -14.53 28.60 -13.32
N GLU A 380 -15.68 29.17 -12.97
CA GLU A 380 -16.28 30.28 -13.70
C GLU A 380 -15.20 31.36 -13.89
N ARG A 381 -14.87 31.64 -15.13
CA ARG A 381 -14.08 32.82 -15.50
C ARG A 381 -14.91 34.01 -15.08
N GLU A 382 -14.48 34.73 -14.07
CA GLU A 382 -14.91 36.12 -13.88
C GLU A 382 -14.65 36.86 -15.20
N PRO A 383 -15.62 37.61 -15.73
CA PRO A 383 -15.39 38.37 -16.96
C PRO A 383 -14.36 39.44 -16.68
N GLU A 384 -13.23 39.36 -17.41
CA GLU A 384 -12.23 40.42 -17.43
C GLU A 384 -12.92 41.73 -17.78
N ARG A 385 -12.97 42.67 -16.82
CA ARG A 385 -13.31 44.05 -17.08
C ARG A 385 -12.20 44.63 -17.94
N GLU A 386 -12.46 44.75 -19.25
CA GLU A 386 -11.67 45.56 -20.16
C GLU A 386 -11.54 46.98 -19.61
N SER A 387 -10.40 47.32 -19.01
CA SER A 387 -10.04 48.70 -18.78
C SER A 387 -9.51 49.30 -20.07
N ARG A 388 -10.39 50.00 -20.73
CA ARG A 388 -10.14 50.83 -21.89
C ARG A 388 -9.27 52.00 -21.46
N PHE A 389 -7.93 51.91 -21.59
CA PHE A 389 -7.05 53.07 -21.49
C PHE A 389 -6.96 53.72 -22.88
N GLU A 390 -7.73 54.78 -23.07
CA GLU A 390 -7.49 55.77 -24.13
C GLU A 390 -6.24 56.59 -23.81
N ARG A 391 -5.27 56.45 -24.67
CA ARG A 391 -4.11 57.37 -24.69
C ARG A 391 -4.52 58.69 -25.35
N THR A 392 -4.48 59.79 -24.61
CA THR A 392 -4.37 61.12 -25.20
C THR A 392 -3.17 61.85 -24.56
N ALA A 393 -2.22 62.17 -25.44
CA ALA A 393 -1.08 63.01 -25.15
C ALA A 393 -1.45 64.48 -25.15
N ALA A 394 -1.01 65.24 -24.13
CA ALA A 394 -0.58 66.63 -24.26
C ALA A 394 -0.06 67.18 -22.93
N ARG A 395 1.19 67.68 -22.93
CA ARG A 395 1.80 68.59 -21.98
C ARG A 395 1.50 70.03 -22.53
N PRO A 396 1.80 71.22 -21.78
CA PRO A 396 2.51 71.39 -20.51
C PRO A 396 1.96 72.57 -19.62
N SER A 397 2.65 72.73 -18.47
CA SER A 397 2.99 73.97 -17.76
C SER A 397 1.95 74.70 -16.86
N GLY A 398 2.39 74.99 -15.60
CA GLY A 398 1.91 76.06 -14.75
C GLY A 398 1.95 75.74 -13.27
N ALA A 399 2.91 76.33 -12.54
CA ALA A 399 3.07 76.28 -11.11
C ALA A 399 2.15 77.32 -10.40
N PRO A 400 2.16 77.37 -9.01
CA PRO A 400 0.93 77.47 -8.20
C PRO A 400 0.58 78.89 -7.74
N PRO A 401 -0.46 79.06 -6.92
CA PRO A 401 -0.21 79.59 -5.60
C PRO A 401 -1.12 79.06 -4.46
N SER A 402 -0.53 79.13 -3.33
CA SER A 402 -0.96 79.17 -1.92
C SER A 402 -2.35 79.72 -1.63
N GLY A 403 -3.02 79.11 -0.63
CA GLY A 403 -4.17 79.73 0.03
C GLY A 403 -4.74 78.86 1.13
N GLN A 404 -4.64 79.39 2.32
CA GLN A 404 -5.06 78.95 3.67
C GLN A 404 -6.58 78.67 3.80
N GLY A 405 -6.90 77.79 4.78
CA GLY A 405 -7.99 78.06 5.71
C GLY A 405 -9.16 77.13 5.76
N GLY A 406 -9.38 76.54 6.89
CA GLY A 406 -10.74 76.37 7.44
C GLY A 406 -11.23 74.96 7.68
N GLN A 407 -11.01 74.49 8.88
CA GLN A 407 -11.94 73.87 9.89
C GLN A 407 -13.09 72.96 9.49
N THR A 408 -13.08 71.79 10.19
CA THR A 408 -14.19 71.07 10.86
C THR A 408 -15.16 70.26 10.02
N GLY A 409 -15.18 68.96 10.29
CA GLY A 409 -16.27 68.04 9.95
C GLY A 409 -15.97 66.59 10.38
N GLN A 410 -16.45 66.24 11.57
CA GLN A 410 -16.53 64.86 12.07
C GLN A 410 -17.36 64.01 11.11
N GLY A 411 -16.87 62.87 10.70
CA GLY A 411 -17.61 61.90 9.90
C GLY A 411 -16.97 60.55 9.98
N GLY A 412 -17.64 59.64 10.61
CA GLY A 412 -17.28 58.29 11.03
C GLY A 412 -16.49 57.43 10.05
N ARG A 413 -15.50 56.77 10.58
CA ARG A 413 -14.83 55.60 9.95
C ARG A 413 -15.83 54.45 9.91
N PRO A 414 -15.99 53.75 8.78
CA PRO A 414 -16.59 52.43 8.80
C PRO A 414 -15.60 51.47 9.44
N SER A 415 -16.07 50.71 10.42
CA SER A 415 -15.36 49.63 11.10
C SER A 415 -14.93 48.58 10.08
N ALA A 416 -13.66 48.21 10.13
CA ALA A 416 -13.14 47.02 9.46
C ALA A 416 -13.98 45.83 9.93
N GLY A 417 -14.59 45.14 8.99
CA GLY A 417 -15.20 43.84 9.20
C GLY A 417 -14.15 42.86 9.70
N GLY A 418 -14.38 42.32 10.87
CA GLY A 418 -13.61 41.21 11.41
C GLY A 418 -13.70 39.99 10.47
N PRO A 419 -12.78 39.05 10.59
CA PRO A 419 -12.84 37.80 9.83
C PRO A 419 -14.19 37.12 10.09
N PRO A 420 -14.72 36.34 9.11
CA PRO A 420 -15.99 35.65 9.29
C PRO A 420 -15.88 34.70 10.49
N VAL A 421 -16.81 34.88 11.42
CA VAL A 421 -17.02 33.97 12.56
C VAL A 421 -17.70 32.74 11.95
N TYR A 422 -17.00 31.63 11.84
CA TYR A 422 -17.59 30.33 11.61
C TYR A 422 -18.25 29.86 12.93
N PRO A 423 -19.40 29.20 12.88
CA PRO A 423 -20.02 28.66 14.10
C PRO A 423 -19.09 27.63 14.76
N ASP A 424 -18.91 27.78 16.06
CA ASP A 424 -18.02 26.99 16.92
C ASP A 424 -18.61 25.61 17.31
N ASP A 425 -19.49 25.02 16.53
CA ASP A 425 -20.17 23.79 16.94
C ASP A 425 -20.06 22.71 15.87
N ASP A 426 -18.90 22.01 15.72
CA ASP A 426 -18.83 20.64 15.13
C ASP A 426 -17.40 20.06 15.04
N TRP A 427 -16.42 20.53 15.83
CA TRP A 427 -15.02 20.05 15.75
C TRP A 427 -14.65 18.93 16.74
N GLU A 428 -15.62 18.31 17.42
CA GLU A 428 -15.33 17.25 18.39
C GLU A 428 -15.21 15.83 17.81
N SER A 429 -15.30 15.62 16.50
CA SER A 429 -15.10 14.28 15.93
C SER A 429 -13.75 14.15 15.22
N GLU A 430 -12.68 14.00 16.00
CA GLU A 430 -11.49 13.33 15.46
C GLU A 430 -11.95 11.96 14.91
N SER A 431 -11.63 11.65 13.64
CA SER A 431 -12.02 10.38 13.04
C SER A 431 -11.54 9.22 13.94
N SER A 432 -12.42 8.28 14.20
CA SER A 432 -12.12 7.08 15.01
C SER A 432 -10.88 6.36 14.53
N ILE A 433 -10.65 6.35 13.22
CA ILE A 433 -9.43 5.79 12.59
C ILE A 433 -8.17 6.53 13.07
N ILE A 434 -8.17 7.87 13.05
CA ILE A 434 -6.97 8.66 13.43
C ILE A 434 -6.67 8.49 14.92
N ARG A 435 -7.69 8.46 15.75
CA ARG A 435 -7.54 8.20 17.19
C ARG A 435 -6.92 6.82 17.41
N PHE A 436 -7.44 5.79 16.76
CA PHE A 436 -6.90 4.44 16.80
C PHE A 436 -5.43 4.38 16.31
N LEU A 437 -5.08 5.13 15.23
CA LEU A 437 -3.72 5.20 14.70
C LEU A 437 -2.72 5.86 15.64
N ARG A 438 -3.17 6.80 16.47
CA ARG A 438 -2.31 7.53 17.42
C ARG A 438 -2.05 6.73 18.70
N GLU A 439 -2.96 5.87 19.11
CA GLU A 439 -2.87 5.05 20.33
C GLU A 439 -2.09 3.74 20.16
N ARG A 440 -1.70 3.39 18.96
CA ARG A 440 -0.84 2.25 18.59
C ARG A 440 0.52 2.66 18.03
#